data_597464eb31d38dfc30d55b0cf9b8b12b
#
_entry.id   597464eb31d38dfc30d55b0cf9b8b12b
#
_cell.length_a   1.000
_cell.length_b   1.000
_cell.length_c   1.000
_cell.angle_alpha   90.00
_cell.angle_beta   90.00
_cell.angle_gamma   90.00
#
_symmetry.space_group_name_H-M   'P 1'
#
loop_
_entity.id
_entity.type
_entity.pdbx_description
1 polymer ?
#
loop_
_entity_poly.entity_id
_entity_poly.type
_entity_poly.pdbx_seq_one_letter_code
_entity_poly.pdbx_strand_id
1 'polypeptide(L)'
;HCTCRRQRQMCIRDSYFIRMTAAWKKDYPNIKHYYIHQIWPGACGSRSVENDRLRERQRQLPGQFSNMSVMSTLGIRPGGGCHFLAEGYAAMARQLFPLVNKYNYGVESTVTVTAPNLQSVSYTSARKDEITLVFDQDVTWDDEVALRFRLDDDSAELNSIGGTGKIIILKLAKPSTAKNLSYIRGGKWRQEDAIIWGSNGIAALTFCEVPISVSKS
;
A
#
# COMPACT_ATOMS: atom_id res chain seq x y z
N HIS A 1 6.69 17.01 -22.43
CA HIS A 1 7.95 17.33 -21.71
C HIS A 1 7.94 17.03 -20.20
N CYS A 2 6.79 16.86 -19.55
CA CYS A 2 6.69 16.63 -18.10
C CYS A 2 6.92 15.16 -17.67
N THR A 3 6.60 14.21 -18.53
CA THR A 3 6.70 12.76 -18.25
C THR A 3 8.16 12.31 -18.09
N CYS A 4 9.07 12.86 -18.86
CA CYS A 4 10.48 12.45 -18.88
C CYS A 4 11.23 12.81 -17.58
N ARG A 5 10.88 13.94 -16.93
CA ARG A 5 11.52 14.37 -15.68
C ARG A 5 11.06 13.55 -14.47
N ARG A 6 9.76 13.16 -14.43
CA ARG A 6 9.19 12.29 -13.39
C ARG A 6 9.75 10.86 -13.48
N GLN A 7 9.78 10.27 -14.68
CA GLN A 7 10.38 8.96 -14.89
C GLN A 7 11.86 8.94 -14.52
N ARG A 8 12.60 9.98 -14.85
CA ARG A 8 14.03 10.08 -14.53
C ARG A 8 14.29 10.16 -13.02
N GLN A 9 13.49 10.91 -12.25
CA GLN A 9 13.60 10.95 -10.78
C GLN A 9 13.22 9.61 -10.12
N MET A 10 12.26 8.89 -10.68
CA MET A 10 11.88 7.56 -10.22
C MET A 10 12.98 6.53 -10.48
N CYS A 11 13.54 6.49 -11.68
CA CYS A 11 14.67 5.61 -12.03
C CYS A 11 15.91 5.88 -11.16
N ILE A 12 16.18 7.14 -10.83
CA ILE A 12 17.31 7.52 -9.97
C ILE A 12 17.11 6.97 -8.55
N ARG A 13 15.92 7.10 -7.95
CA ARG A 13 15.64 6.58 -6.59
C ARG A 13 15.71 5.06 -6.54
N ASP A 14 15.14 4.37 -7.53
CA ASP A 14 15.19 2.92 -7.62
C ASP A 14 16.64 2.43 -7.75
N SER A 15 17.46 3.12 -8.56
CA SER A 15 18.89 2.80 -8.71
C SER A 15 19.69 3.03 -7.42
N TYR A 16 19.38 4.06 -6.64
CA TYR A 16 20.01 4.27 -5.33
C TYR A 16 19.65 3.18 -4.34
N PHE A 17 18.38 2.76 -4.29
CA PHE A 17 17.95 1.69 -3.40
C PHE A 17 18.61 0.35 -3.76
N ILE A 18 18.70 0.03 -5.05
CA ILE A 18 19.42 -1.16 -5.55
C ILE A 18 20.90 -1.13 -5.13
N ARG A 19 21.57 0.02 -5.31
CA ARG A 19 22.97 0.18 -4.90
C ARG A 19 23.15 0.06 -3.38
N MET A 20 22.24 0.65 -2.61
CA MET A 20 22.25 0.59 -1.15
C MET A 20 22.08 -0.85 -0.65
N THR A 21 21.11 -1.59 -1.18
CA THR A 21 20.89 -3.00 -0.79
C THR A 21 22.06 -3.89 -1.20
N ALA A 22 22.70 -3.61 -2.34
CA ALA A 22 23.91 -4.32 -2.76
C ALA A 22 25.11 -4.03 -1.84
N ALA A 23 25.27 -2.77 -1.41
CA ALA A 23 26.28 -2.40 -0.43
C ALA A 23 26.02 -3.07 0.93
N TRP A 24 24.80 -3.04 1.43
CA TRP A 24 24.42 -3.72 2.66
C TRP A 24 24.68 -5.22 2.60
N LYS A 25 24.39 -5.87 1.49
CA LYS A 25 24.67 -7.30 1.31
C LYS A 25 26.17 -7.59 1.36
N LYS A 26 27.00 -6.68 0.87
CA LYS A 26 28.47 -6.78 0.95
C LYS A 26 28.96 -6.59 2.38
N ASP A 27 28.47 -5.57 3.08
CA ASP A 27 28.89 -5.22 4.43
C ASP A 27 28.32 -6.19 5.48
N TYR A 28 27.12 -6.73 5.23
CA TYR A 28 26.39 -7.65 6.10
C TYR A 28 25.97 -8.91 5.31
N PRO A 29 26.88 -9.82 4.97
CA PRO A 29 26.61 -10.96 4.09
C PRO A 29 25.57 -11.94 4.65
N ASN A 30 25.34 -11.92 5.95
CA ASN A 30 24.40 -12.81 6.63
C ASN A 30 22.97 -12.27 6.74
N ILE A 31 22.64 -11.13 6.12
CA ILE A 31 21.26 -10.63 6.08
C ILE A 31 20.40 -11.63 5.30
N LYS A 32 19.44 -12.24 6.00
CA LYS A 32 18.49 -13.17 5.40
C LYS A 32 17.31 -12.43 4.75
N HIS A 33 16.79 -11.39 5.42
CA HIS A 33 15.59 -10.70 4.99
C HIS A 33 15.58 -9.23 5.42
N TYR A 34 14.98 -8.37 4.60
CA TYR A 34 14.79 -6.95 4.88
C TYR A 34 13.32 -6.68 5.24
N TYR A 35 13.11 -5.90 6.29
CA TYR A 35 11.78 -5.50 6.76
C TYR A 35 11.63 -4.00 6.62
N ILE A 36 10.72 -3.59 5.73
CA ILE A 36 10.47 -2.17 5.43
C ILE A 36 9.12 -1.80 6.03
N HIS A 37 9.07 -0.73 6.80
CA HIS A 37 7.81 -0.12 7.20
C HIS A 37 7.40 0.91 6.15
N GLN A 38 6.19 0.76 5.60
CA GLN A 38 5.64 1.79 4.75
C GLN A 38 5.48 3.08 5.57
N ILE A 39 5.98 4.20 5.07
CA ILE A 39 5.96 5.47 5.78
C ILE A 39 4.51 5.86 6.11
N TRP A 40 4.28 6.28 7.35
CA TRP A 40 2.99 6.78 7.82
C TRP A 40 2.47 7.93 6.94
N PRO A 41 1.19 7.90 6.49
CA PRO A 41 0.62 9.00 5.74
C PRO A 41 0.61 10.30 6.55
N GLY A 42 1.26 11.33 6.04
CA GLY A 42 1.41 12.60 6.75
C GLY A 42 2.50 12.65 7.82
N ALA A 43 3.37 11.63 7.91
CA ALA A 43 4.50 11.63 8.81
C ALA A 43 5.36 12.90 8.67
N CYS A 44 5.80 13.46 9.81
CA CYS A 44 6.60 14.69 9.86
C CYS A 44 5.94 15.90 9.18
N GLY A 45 4.62 15.95 9.14
CA GLY A 45 3.88 17.00 8.42
C GLY A 45 3.97 16.90 6.91
N SER A 46 4.62 15.88 6.37
CA SER A 46 4.79 15.69 4.94
C SER A 46 3.54 15.07 4.31
N ARG A 47 2.74 15.91 3.68
CA ARG A 47 1.45 15.56 3.05
C ARG A 47 1.49 15.69 1.54
N SER A 48 2.70 15.67 0.96
CA SER A 48 2.86 15.84 -0.48
C SER A 48 2.56 14.56 -1.27
N VAL A 49 2.23 14.72 -2.54
CA VAL A 49 2.05 13.61 -3.46
C VAL A 49 3.33 12.82 -3.69
N GLU A 50 4.50 13.42 -3.50
CA GLU A 50 5.80 12.74 -3.59
C GLU A 50 5.95 11.69 -2.50
N ASN A 51 5.42 11.95 -1.29
CA ASN A 51 5.39 10.94 -0.23
C ASN A 51 4.37 9.85 -0.48
N ASP A 52 3.22 10.16 -1.08
CA ASP A 52 2.27 9.15 -1.53
C ASP A 52 2.93 8.22 -2.54
N ARG A 53 3.70 8.76 -3.49
CA ARG A 53 4.48 7.99 -4.47
C ARG A 53 5.61 7.21 -3.84
N LEU A 54 6.26 7.75 -2.79
CA LEU A 54 7.28 7.00 -2.06
C LEU A 54 6.68 5.76 -1.39
N ARG A 55 5.50 5.88 -0.76
CA ARG A 55 4.78 4.73 -0.20
C ARG A 55 4.41 3.70 -1.27
N GLU A 56 3.99 4.15 -2.45
CA GLU A 56 3.75 3.25 -3.59
C GLU A 56 5.01 2.48 -3.99
N ARG A 57 6.17 3.14 -4.01
CA ARG A 57 7.46 2.46 -4.26
C ARG A 57 7.80 1.45 -3.18
N GLN A 58 7.60 1.81 -1.91
CA GLN A 58 7.81 0.87 -0.81
C GLN A 58 6.92 -0.37 -0.97
N ARG A 59 5.64 -0.17 -1.33
CA ARG A 59 4.69 -1.27 -1.57
C ARG A 59 5.15 -2.25 -2.64
N GLN A 60 5.82 -1.76 -3.67
CA GLN A 60 6.29 -2.56 -4.82
C GLN A 60 7.59 -3.33 -4.56
N LEU A 61 8.32 -3.04 -3.47
CA LEU A 61 9.63 -3.64 -3.19
C LEU A 61 9.62 -5.18 -3.12
N PRO A 62 8.62 -5.86 -2.50
CA PRO A 62 8.60 -7.32 -2.48
C PRO A 62 8.50 -7.96 -3.87
N GLY A 63 7.94 -7.27 -4.85
CA GLY A 63 7.91 -7.73 -6.26
C GLY A 63 9.26 -7.60 -6.97
N GLN A 64 10.17 -6.79 -6.44
CA GLN A 64 11.51 -6.56 -7.00
C GLN A 64 12.60 -7.33 -6.25
N PHE A 65 12.39 -7.60 -4.96
CA PHE A 65 13.35 -8.23 -4.06
C PHE A 65 12.70 -9.39 -3.31
N SER A 66 13.12 -10.61 -3.60
CA SER A 66 12.54 -11.83 -3.01
C SER A 66 12.76 -11.97 -1.49
N ASN A 67 13.77 -11.28 -0.96
CA ASN A 67 14.12 -11.29 0.47
C ASN A 67 13.66 -10.01 1.19
N MET A 68 12.52 -9.45 0.80
CA MET A 68 12.01 -8.20 1.37
C MET A 68 10.52 -8.30 1.67
N SER A 69 10.12 -7.81 2.81
CA SER A 69 8.72 -7.62 3.20
C SER A 69 8.44 -6.16 3.54
N VAL A 70 7.26 -5.71 3.18
CA VAL A 70 6.77 -4.37 3.53
C VAL A 70 5.62 -4.51 4.51
N MET A 71 5.72 -3.79 5.62
CA MET A 71 4.73 -3.74 6.69
C MET A 71 3.93 -2.46 6.61
N SER A 72 2.63 -2.57 6.88
CA SER A 72 1.78 -1.39 7.02
C SER A 72 2.02 -0.71 8.34
N THR A 73 2.03 0.63 8.33
CA THR A 73 1.95 1.45 9.54
C THR A 73 0.54 2.00 9.78
N LEU A 74 -0.39 1.75 8.87
CA LEU A 74 -1.80 2.06 9.10
C LEU A 74 -2.36 1.22 10.24
N GLY A 75 -3.34 1.77 10.95
CA GLY A 75 -3.99 1.08 12.07
C GLY A 75 -3.13 0.94 13.33
N ILE A 76 -1.86 1.32 13.31
CA ILE A 76 -0.99 1.37 14.48
C ILE A 76 -1.30 2.64 15.25
N ARG A 77 -1.89 2.50 16.44
CA ARG A 77 -2.28 3.60 17.31
C ARG A 77 -1.63 3.47 18.69
N PRO A 78 -1.37 4.58 19.40
CA PRO A 78 -1.38 5.93 18.89
C PRO A 78 -0.20 6.21 17.97
N GLY A 79 -0.46 6.94 16.89
CA GLY A 79 0.55 7.47 15.98
C GLY A 79 0.52 8.99 16.01
N GLY A 80 1.63 9.61 15.76
CA GLY A 80 1.65 11.07 15.74
C GLY A 80 2.94 11.65 15.20
N GLY A 81 2.80 12.67 14.37
CA GLY A 81 3.93 13.39 13.81
C GLY A 81 4.91 12.50 13.07
N CYS A 82 6.16 12.48 13.53
CA CYS A 82 7.23 11.65 12.97
C CYS A 82 7.41 10.32 13.69
N HIS A 83 6.85 10.19 14.91
CA HIS A 83 7.11 9.09 15.82
C HIS A 83 5.81 8.51 16.38
N PHE A 84 5.83 7.23 16.66
CA PHE A 84 4.79 6.58 17.46
C PHE A 84 5.09 6.77 18.96
N LEU A 85 4.05 6.67 19.77
CA LEU A 85 4.22 6.49 21.21
C LEU A 85 4.69 5.06 21.50
N ALA A 86 5.04 4.78 22.76
CA ALA A 86 5.59 3.47 23.18
C ALA A 86 4.67 2.30 22.76
N GLU A 87 3.36 2.46 22.94
CA GLU A 87 2.36 1.44 22.55
C GLU A 87 2.31 1.21 21.04
N GLY A 88 2.51 2.25 20.24
CA GLY A 88 2.59 2.14 18.78
C GLY A 88 3.82 1.35 18.34
N TYR A 89 4.99 1.61 18.93
CA TYR A 89 6.19 0.82 18.67
C TYR A 89 6.04 -0.63 19.13
N ALA A 90 5.39 -0.87 20.27
CA ALA A 90 5.07 -2.22 20.73
C ALA A 90 4.12 -2.94 19.75
N ALA A 91 3.15 -2.24 19.16
CA ALA A 91 2.29 -2.79 18.11
C ALA A 91 3.08 -3.13 16.85
N MET A 92 3.99 -2.26 16.39
CA MET A 92 4.90 -2.54 15.27
C MET A 92 5.75 -3.78 15.53
N ALA A 93 6.30 -3.92 16.73
CA ALA A 93 7.09 -5.10 17.11
C ALA A 93 6.26 -6.39 17.07
N ARG A 94 5.01 -6.37 17.53
CA ARG A 94 4.10 -7.52 17.45
C ARG A 94 3.78 -7.92 16.00
N GLN A 95 3.64 -6.96 15.09
CA GLN A 95 3.44 -7.26 13.66
C GLN A 95 4.73 -7.77 13.01
N LEU A 96 5.90 -7.26 13.39
CA LEU A 96 7.18 -7.67 12.84
C LEU A 96 7.60 -9.07 13.29
N PHE A 97 7.28 -9.46 14.53
CA PHE A 97 7.73 -10.70 15.12
C PHE A 97 7.40 -11.96 14.30
N PRO A 98 6.16 -12.16 13.78
CA PRO A 98 5.85 -13.31 12.94
C PRO A 98 6.65 -13.34 11.63
N LEU A 99 6.96 -12.18 11.03
CA LEU A 99 7.81 -12.10 9.84
C LEU A 99 9.25 -12.52 10.16
N VAL A 100 9.81 -12.04 11.29
CA VAL A 100 11.15 -12.42 11.73
C VAL A 100 11.21 -13.92 12.00
N ASN A 101 10.21 -14.49 12.68
CA ASN A 101 10.13 -15.93 12.91
C ASN A 101 10.15 -16.71 11.62
N LYS A 102 9.35 -16.32 10.63
CA LYS A 102 9.27 -16.99 9.34
C LYS A 102 10.59 -16.92 8.59
N TYR A 103 11.12 -15.73 8.37
CA TYR A 103 12.24 -15.54 7.44
C TYR A 103 13.62 -15.73 8.07
N ASN A 104 13.78 -15.49 9.37
CA ASN A 104 15.06 -15.65 10.04
C ASN A 104 15.20 -16.98 10.74
N TYR A 105 14.11 -17.55 11.26
CA TYR A 105 14.12 -18.77 12.05
C TYR A 105 13.41 -19.96 11.40
N GLY A 106 12.77 -19.75 10.22
CA GLY A 106 12.10 -20.84 9.47
C GLY A 106 10.84 -21.37 10.15
N VAL A 107 10.22 -20.56 11.03
CA VAL A 107 8.99 -20.97 11.70
C VAL A 107 7.83 -20.80 10.72
N GLU A 108 7.18 -21.90 10.38
CA GLU A 108 5.99 -21.87 9.52
C GLU A 108 4.80 -21.21 10.26
N SER A 109 4.02 -20.43 9.51
CA SER A 109 2.81 -19.81 10.01
C SER A 109 1.60 -20.35 9.25
N THR A 110 0.55 -20.70 9.97
CA THR A 110 -0.74 -21.12 9.39
C THR A 110 -1.58 -19.97 8.87
N VAL A 111 -1.18 -18.73 9.21
CA VAL A 111 -1.85 -17.50 8.75
C VAL A 111 -0.87 -16.62 7.98
N THR A 112 -1.42 -15.80 7.09
CA THR A 112 -0.64 -14.79 6.38
C THR A 112 -0.08 -13.76 7.38
N VAL A 113 1.22 -13.50 7.33
CA VAL A 113 1.93 -12.61 8.26
C VAL A 113 2.30 -11.26 7.64
N THR A 114 1.96 -11.04 6.38
CA THR A 114 2.20 -9.80 5.63
C THR A 114 0.99 -8.89 5.63
N ALA A 115 1.20 -7.60 5.40
CA ALA A 115 0.11 -6.65 5.15
C ALA A 115 -0.57 -6.96 3.80
N PRO A 116 -1.92 -6.84 3.69
CA PRO A 116 -2.60 -6.95 2.40
C PRO A 116 -2.00 -5.99 1.37
N ASN A 117 -1.69 -6.52 0.20
CA ASN A 117 -1.10 -5.78 -0.89
C ASN A 117 -1.94 -5.87 -2.16
N LEU A 118 -2.23 -4.73 -2.77
CA LEU A 118 -2.97 -4.65 -4.01
C LEU A 118 -2.19 -5.32 -5.16
N GLN A 119 -2.85 -6.23 -5.88
CA GLN A 119 -2.28 -6.96 -7.02
C GLN A 119 -2.71 -6.35 -8.36
N SER A 120 -3.99 -5.99 -8.48
CA SER A 120 -4.51 -5.41 -9.71
C SER A 120 -5.69 -4.50 -9.48
N VAL A 121 -5.89 -3.58 -10.43
CA VAL A 121 -7.05 -2.69 -10.54
C VAL A 121 -7.55 -2.71 -11.97
N SER A 122 -8.84 -2.92 -12.17
CA SER A 122 -9.43 -2.93 -13.50
C SER A 122 -10.85 -2.39 -13.54
N TYR A 123 -11.23 -1.75 -14.64
CA TYR A 123 -12.62 -1.55 -14.96
C TYR A 123 -13.25 -2.89 -15.34
N THR A 124 -14.37 -3.23 -14.72
CA THR A 124 -15.09 -4.49 -14.95
C THR A 124 -16.39 -4.30 -15.70
N SER A 125 -16.85 -3.06 -15.85
CA SER A 125 -17.99 -2.73 -16.69
C SER A 125 -17.55 -2.08 -18.02
N ALA A 126 -18.24 -2.36 -19.11
CA ALA A 126 -18.02 -1.69 -20.39
C ALA A 126 -18.28 -0.16 -20.30
N ARG A 127 -19.14 0.25 -19.39
CA ARG A 127 -19.45 1.65 -19.09
C ARG A 127 -18.39 2.36 -18.28
N LYS A 128 -17.42 1.63 -17.69
CA LYS A 128 -16.40 2.17 -16.79
C LYS A 128 -16.99 2.87 -15.54
N ASP A 129 -18.08 2.35 -15.04
CA ASP A 129 -18.74 2.77 -13.80
C ASP A 129 -18.51 1.79 -12.63
N GLU A 130 -17.68 0.76 -12.85
CA GLU A 130 -17.28 -0.20 -11.85
C GLU A 130 -15.79 -0.51 -11.95
N ILE A 131 -15.11 -0.49 -10.79
CA ILE A 131 -13.68 -0.80 -10.67
C ILE A 131 -13.51 -1.94 -9.67
N THR A 132 -12.83 -2.99 -10.10
CA THR A 132 -12.45 -4.13 -9.24
C THR A 132 -10.98 -4.02 -8.82
N LEU A 133 -10.76 -4.17 -7.52
CA LEU A 133 -9.45 -4.31 -6.90
C LEU A 133 -9.26 -5.75 -6.45
N VAL A 134 -8.09 -6.31 -6.71
CA VAL A 134 -7.72 -7.65 -6.23
C VAL A 134 -6.53 -7.53 -5.30
N PHE A 135 -6.65 -8.05 -4.09
CA PHE A 135 -5.57 -8.14 -3.10
C PHE A 135 -4.92 -9.53 -3.09
N ASP A 136 -3.75 -9.65 -2.52
CA ASP A 136 -3.02 -10.92 -2.36
C ASP A 136 -3.62 -11.83 -1.28
N GLN A 137 -4.44 -11.29 -0.39
CA GLN A 137 -5.10 -11.99 0.71
C GLN A 137 -6.49 -11.41 0.99
N ASP A 138 -7.26 -12.12 1.81
CA ASP A 138 -8.61 -11.69 2.19
C ASP A 138 -8.57 -10.41 3.01
N VAL A 139 -9.51 -9.51 2.71
CA VAL A 139 -9.63 -8.18 3.32
C VAL A 139 -11.04 -7.93 3.84
N THR A 140 -11.11 -7.06 4.85
CA THR A 140 -12.36 -6.55 5.43
C THR A 140 -12.32 -5.04 5.48
N TRP A 141 -13.48 -4.40 5.46
CA TRP A 141 -13.61 -2.94 5.45
C TRP A 141 -15.00 -2.50 5.90
N ASP A 142 -15.11 -1.23 6.28
CA ASP A 142 -16.38 -0.54 6.47
C ASP A 142 -16.68 0.30 5.22
N ASP A 143 -17.94 0.59 4.96
CA ASP A 143 -18.37 1.34 3.76
C ASP A 143 -17.72 2.74 3.67
N GLU A 144 -17.38 3.35 4.80
CA GLU A 144 -16.68 4.63 4.86
C GLU A 144 -15.29 4.61 4.19
N VAL A 145 -14.70 3.42 4.00
CA VAL A 145 -13.44 3.26 3.26
C VAL A 145 -13.56 3.76 1.81
N ALA A 146 -14.76 3.78 1.23
CA ALA A 146 -15.00 4.37 -0.08
C ALA A 146 -14.46 5.80 -0.19
N LEU A 147 -14.54 6.58 0.89
CA LEU A 147 -14.04 7.95 0.96
C LEU A 147 -12.50 8.05 0.94
N ARG A 148 -11.78 6.94 1.07
CA ARG A 148 -10.30 6.89 1.08
C ARG A 148 -9.71 6.66 -0.29
N PHE A 149 -10.53 6.29 -1.27
CA PHE A 149 -10.09 6.15 -2.65
C PHE A 149 -10.13 7.50 -3.39
N ARG A 150 -9.23 7.66 -4.35
CA ARG A 150 -9.16 8.84 -5.23
C ARG A 150 -8.82 8.39 -6.64
N LEU A 151 -9.65 8.80 -7.55
CA LEU A 151 -9.41 8.73 -8.98
C LEU A 151 -8.65 9.98 -9.44
N ASP A 152 -7.91 9.89 -10.55
CA ASP A 152 -7.28 11.03 -11.20
C ASP A 152 -8.26 11.80 -12.12
N ASP A 153 -9.49 11.35 -12.18
CA ASP A 153 -10.63 12.04 -12.77
C ASP A 153 -11.47 12.68 -11.66
N ASP A 154 -11.32 13.98 -11.45
CA ASP A 154 -12.05 14.73 -10.41
C ASP A 154 -13.58 14.71 -10.62
N SER A 155 -14.05 14.27 -11.79
CA SER A 155 -15.47 14.15 -12.08
C SER A 155 -16.10 12.84 -11.57
N ALA A 156 -15.27 11.84 -11.21
CA ALA A 156 -15.74 10.55 -10.77
C ALA A 156 -16.01 10.53 -9.26
N GLU A 157 -17.24 10.27 -8.90
CA GLU A 157 -17.72 10.16 -7.53
C GLU A 157 -18.01 8.70 -7.19
N LEU A 158 -17.46 8.22 -6.07
CA LEU A 158 -17.72 6.87 -5.57
C LEU A 158 -19.12 6.83 -4.95
N ASN A 159 -19.95 5.92 -5.43
CA ASN A 159 -21.31 5.71 -4.97
C ASN A 159 -21.40 4.65 -3.86
N SER A 160 -20.70 3.52 -4.04
CA SER A 160 -20.68 2.43 -3.06
C SER A 160 -19.44 1.56 -3.19
N ILE A 161 -19.18 0.78 -2.14
CA ILE A 161 -18.14 -0.22 -2.05
C ILE A 161 -18.77 -1.57 -1.73
N GLY A 162 -18.22 -2.66 -2.27
CA GLY A 162 -18.67 -4.02 -2.02
C GLY A 162 -17.59 -5.03 -2.33
N GLY A 163 -17.94 -6.31 -2.40
CA GLY A 163 -17.01 -7.40 -2.68
C GLY A 163 -16.89 -8.39 -1.54
N THR A 164 -15.97 -9.34 -1.65
CA THR A 164 -15.71 -10.38 -0.64
C THR A 164 -14.33 -11.00 -0.82
N GLY A 165 -13.78 -11.55 0.25
CA GLY A 165 -12.47 -12.19 0.24
C GLY A 165 -11.38 -11.21 -0.22
N LYS A 166 -10.72 -11.51 -1.32
CA LYS A 166 -9.62 -10.70 -1.88
C LYS A 166 -10.08 -9.56 -2.78
N ILE A 167 -11.39 -9.41 -2.99
CA ILE A 167 -11.94 -8.54 -4.02
C ILE A 167 -12.72 -7.41 -3.38
N ILE A 168 -12.36 -6.18 -3.75
CA ILE A 168 -13.14 -4.98 -3.50
C ILE A 168 -13.68 -4.45 -4.82
N ILE A 169 -14.96 -4.11 -4.85
CA ILE A 169 -15.66 -3.53 -6.00
C ILE A 169 -16.09 -2.10 -5.64
N LEU A 170 -15.60 -1.13 -6.38
CA LEU A 170 -16.00 0.27 -6.26
C LEU A 170 -17.00 0.59 -7.37
N LYS A 171 -18.21 1.03 -7.00
CA LYS A 171 -19.21 1.51 -7.96
C LYS A 171 -19.17 3.03 -8.01
N LEU A 172 -19.14 3.57 -9.22
CA LEU A 172 -19.10 5.01 -9.48
C LEU A 172 -20.51 5.51 -9.77
N ALA A 173 -20.81 6.74 -9.39
CA ALA A 173 -22.09 7.38 -9.68
C ALA A 173 -22.32 7.57 -11.18
N LYS A 174 -21.25 7.66 -11.98
CA LYS A 174 -21.26 7.81 -13.44
C LYS A 174 -20.00 7.18 -14.05
N PRO A 175 -20.01 6.90 -15.37
CA PRO A 175 -18.82 6.44 -16.09
C PRO A 175 -17.62 7.37 -15.87
N SER A 176 -16.42 6.79 -15.72
CA SER A 176 -15.18 7.52 -15.46
C SER A 176 -14.19 7.37 -16.61
N THR A 177 -13.37 8.40 -16.81
CA THR A 177 -12.22 8.39 -17.71
C THR A 177 -10.90 8.25 -16.96
N ALA A 178 -10.96 8.04 -15.65
CA ALA A 178 -9.79 7.89 -14.81
C ALA A 178 -8.85 6.80 -15.32
N LYS A 179 -7.56 7.08 -15.23
CA LYS A 179 -6.48 6.16 -15.60
C LYS A 179 -5.81 5.55 -14.39
N ASN A 180 -5.94 6.20 -13.23
CA ASN A 180 -5.23 5.81 -12.02
C ASN A 180 -6.14 5.89 -10.80
N LEU A 181 -5.90 4.96 -9.86
CA LEU A 181 -6.54 4.90 -8.55
C LEU A 181 -5.50 5.05 -7.46
N SER A 182 -5.84 5.76 -6.39
CA SER A 182 -5.04 5.88 -5.17
C SER A 182 -5.89 5.52 -3.95
N TYR A 183 -5.25 4.94 -2.92
CA TYR A 183 -5.84 4.63 -1.62
C TYR A 183 -5.05 5.29 -0.52
N ILE A 184 -5.70 6.13 0.26
CA ILE A 184 -5.15 6.98 1.33
C ILE A 184 -4.02 7.90 0.85
N ARG A 185 -4.39 9.13 0.54
CA ARG A 185 -3.45 10.22 0.27
C ARG A 185 -3.16 10.97 1.57
N GLY A 186 -1.86 11.13 1.89
CA GLY A 186 -1.42 11.73 3.14
C GLY A 186 -1.95 13.14 3.42
N GLY A 187 -2.30 13.90 2.37
CA GLY A 187 -2.86 15.25 2.51
C GLY A 187 -4.28 15.31 3.09
N LYS A 188 -5.05 14.24 2.99
CA LYS A 188 -6.47 14.19 3.35
C LYS A 188 -6.82 13.09 4.35
N TRP A 189 -5.84 12.34 4.86
CA TRP A 189 -6.07 11.24 5.78
C TRP A 189 -5.94 11.66 7.24
N ARG A 190 -6.78 11.07 8.09
CA ARG A 190 -6.74 11.21 9.56
C ARG A 190 -6.63 9.82 10.18
N GLN A 191 -6.09 9.74 11.39
CA GLN A 191 -5.85 8.46 12.08
C GLN A 191 -7.12 7.69 12.41
N GLU A 192 -8.21 8.37 12.63
CA GLU A 192 -9.56 7.81 12.92
C GLU A 192 -10.31 7.38 11.67
N ASP A 193 -9.81 7.69 10.49
CA ASP A 193 -10.44 7.32 9.22
C ASP A 193 -10.55 5.79 9.07
N ALA A 194 -11.64 5.32 8.48
CA ALA A 194 -11.82 3.93 8.12
C ALA A 194 -10.74 3.45 7.14
N ILE A 195 -10.24 2.23 7.34
CA ILE A 195 -9.16 1.63 6.53
C ILE A 195 -9.48 0.16 6.20
N ILE A 196 -8.80 -0.37 5.20
CA ILE A 196 -8.89 -1.78 4.84
C ILE A 196 -8.00 -2.60 5.78
N TRP A 197 -8.55 -3.70 6.29
CA TRP A 197 -7.84 -4.65 7.14
C TRP A 197 -7.70 -6.00 6.45
N GLY A 198 -6.59 -6.69 6.67
CA GLY A 198 -6.47 -8.11 6.39
C GLY A 198 -7.18 -8.94 7.42
N SER A 199 -7.58 -10.15 7.06
CA SER A 199 -8.12 -11.15 7.99
C SER A 199 -7.14 -11.51 9.13
N ASN A 200 -5.85 -11.20 8.94
CA ASN A 200 -4.78 -11.33 9.92
C ASN A 200 -4.66 -10.15 10.91
N GLY A 201 -5.56 -9.17 10.83
CA GLY A 201 -5.54 -7.98 11.69
C GLY A 201 -4.48 -6.94 11.33
N ILE A 202 -3.82 -7.06 10.18
CA ILE A 202 -2.85 -6.08 9.68
C ILE A 202 -3.54 -5.20 8.64
N ALA A 203 -3.39 -3.87 8.75
CA ALA A 203 -3.98 -2.95 7.78
C ALA A 203 -3.31 -3.08 6.40
N ALA A 204 -4.08 -2.86 5.33
CA ALA A 204 -3.58 -2.89 3.97
C ALA A 204 -2.54 -1.79 3.73
N LEU A 205 -1.60 -2.05 2.81
CA LEU A 205 -0.66 -1.05 2.33
C LEU A 205 -1.39 0.03 1.53
N THR A 206 -0.97 1.29 1.70
CA THR A 206 -1.45 2.39 0.85
C THR A 206 -0.86 2.26 -0.55
N PHE A 207 -1.59 2.79 -1.53
CA PHE A 207 -1.11 2.85 -2.91
C PHE A 207 -1.45 4.19 -3.56
N CYS A 208 -0.68 4.56 -4.57
CA CYS A 208 -0.78 5.86 -5.22
C CYS A 208 -0.62 5.76 -6.74
N GLU A 209 -1.59 6.32 -7.46
CA GLU A 209 -1.57 6.41 -8.93
C GLU A 209 -1.37 5.03 -9.61
N VAL A 210 -2.03 3.99 -9.07
CA VAL A 210 -2.00 2.65 -9.69
C VAL A 210 -2.84 2.66 -10.96
N PRO A 211 -2.29 2.22 -12.11
CA PRO A 211 -3.04 2.20 -13.37
C PRO A 211 -4.26 1.29 -13.30
N ILE A 212 -5.40 1.79 -13.83
CA ILE A 212 -6.63 1.02 -13.97
C ILE A 212 -6.60 0.37 -15.36
N SER A 213 -6.48 -0.95 -15.38
CA SER A 213 -6.56 -1.70 -16.64
C SER A 213 -8.01 -1.77 -17.15
N VAL A 214 -8.16 -1.96 -18.45
CA VAL A 214 -9.47 -2.30 -19.02
C VAL A 214 -9.49 -3.80 -19.20
N SER A 215 -10.46 -4.47 -18.59
CA SER A 215 -10.65 -5.91 -18.80
C SER A 215 -10.84 -6.15 -20.31
N LYS A 216 -9.99 -7.00 -20.90
CA LYS A 216 -10.25 -7.48 -22.24
C LYS A 216 -11.45 -8.43 -22.14
N SER A 217 -12.60 -7.96 -22.62
CA SER A 217 -13.78 -8.80 -22.88
C SER A 217 -13.43 -9.91 -23.85
#